data_c7e9273d858e56e6b6da4311b8553b63
#
_entry.id   c7e9273d858e56e6b6da4311b8553b63
#
_cell.length_a   1.000
_cell.length_b   1.000
_cell.length_c   1.000
_cell.angle_alpha   90.00
_cell.angle_beta   90.00
_cell.angle_gamma   90.00
#
_symmetry.space_group_name_H-M   'P 1'
#
loop_
_entity.id
_entity.type
_entity.pdbx_description
1 polymer ?
#
loop_
_entity_poly.entity_id
_entity_poly.type
_entity_poly.pdbx_seq_one_letter_code
_entity_poly.pdbx_strand_id
1 'polypeptide(L)'
;MKITKKTAFFLLSFFIVLAYFIYKKWPDRSIKIVFCDVGQGDSILIQQGFFQVLLDSGKDDRVLGCLGYVLPFWDRVIEVGIVSHFDSDHMGYFGEVMGMFSWKEIYSLQSTKKTLQVQRLLEAFERAISYGTVAKQPVLGQTIVLPSGAKIIFLEVESFLKEKNIILSENDRTLGVLLEVGDKKWLFTGDGEDTWESSLLEIGVLPQVDVLKIGHHGSLTSSSVNFLERVAPELAVISVGSNSFGHPHKETLDNLQERGVKILRTDKSGDIIFSTNGEQIWIDEVRKRP
;
A
#
# COMPACT_ATOMS: atom_id res chain seq x y z
N MET A 1 46.34 12.87 -22.61
CA MET A 1 45.87 11.59 -23.19
C MET A 1 44.83 11.93 -24.28
N LYS A 2 45.13 11.69 -25.59
CA LYS A 2 44.20 12.01 -26.69
C LYS A 2 43.16 10.89 -26.79
N ILE A 3 41.89 11.23 -26.57
CA ILE A 3 40.79 10.29 -26.76
C ILE A 3 40.70 9.92 -28.24
N THR A 4 40.74 8.63 -28.57
CA THR A 4 40.62 8.20 -29.99
C THR A 4 39.13 8.37 -30.44
N LYS A 5 38.92 8.51 -31.76
CA LYS A 5 37.56 8.61 -32.32
C LYS A 5 36.68 7.40 -31.93
N LYS A 6 37.27 6.20 -31.86
CA LYS A 6 36.58 4.99 -31.41
C LYS A 6 36.13 5.09 -29.93
N THR A 7 37.07 5.53 -29.06
CA THR A 7 36.72 5.71 -27.61
C THR A 7 35.62 6.77 -27.41
N ALA A 8 35.71 7.89 -28.18
CA ALA A 8 34.68 8.92 -28.13
C ALA A 8 33.31 8.39 -28.60
N PHE A 9 33.28 7.58 -29.66
CA PHE A 9 32.03 6.94 -30.12
C PHE A 9 31.44 5.98 -29.10
N PHE A 10 32.23 5.13 -28.47
CA PHE A 10 31.73 4.22 -27.41
C PHE A 10 31.20 4.97 -26.19
N LEU A 11 31.91 6.02 -25.76
CA LEU A 11 31.43 6.86 -24.66
C LEU A 11 30.08 7.54 -24.99
N LEU A 12 29.98 8.12 -26.20
CA LEU A 12 28.75 8.75 -26.65
C LEU A 12 27.57 7.74 -26.69
N SER A 13 27.82 6.55 -27.28
CA SER A 13 26.80 5.48 -27.32
C SER A 13 26.37 5.04 -25.92
N PHE A 14 27.32 4.89 -25.00
CA PHE A 14 27.04 4.55 -23.61
C PHE A 14 26.13 5.62 -22.93
N PHE A 15 26.49 6.91 -23.10
CA PHE A 15 25.69 7.98 -22.53
C PHE A 15 24.29 8.09 -23.15
N ILE A 16 24.15 7.84 -24.46
CA ILE A 16 22.81 7.81 -25.11
C ILE A 16 21.96 6.68 -24.54
N VAL A 17 22.53 5.47 -24.40
CA VAL A 17 21.83 4.32 -23.83
C VAL A 17 21.47 4.60 -22.37
N LEU A 18 22.40 5.13 -21.59
CA LEU A 18 22.13 5.51 -20.20
C LEU A 18 21.03 6.58 -20.09
N ALA A 19 21.10 7.63 -20.91
CA ALA A 19 20.10 8.67 -20.95
C ALA A 19 18.70 8.12 -21.34
N TYR A 20 18.66 7.17 -22.29
CA TYR A 20 17.41 6.50 -22.64
C TYR A 20 16.83 5.70 -21.47
N PHE A 21 17.65 4.95 -20.74
CA PHE A 21 17.17 4.22 -19.55
C PHE A 21 16.70 5.16 -18.44
N ILE A 22 17.42 6.26 -18.20
CA ILE A 22 17.02 7.30 -17.26
C ILE A 22 15.68 7.89 -17.70
N TYR A 23 15.53 8.27 -18.95
CA TYR A 23 14.28 8.82 -19.49
C TYR A 23 13.11 7.85 -19.35
N LYS A 24 13.30 6.59 -19.68
CA LYS A 24 12.26 5.54 -19.54
C LYS A 24 11.80 5.31 -18.10
N LYS A 25 12.69 5.51 -17.14
CA LYS A 25 12.42 5.34 -15.70
C LYS A 25 12.12 6.67 -15.00
N TRP A 26 12.08 7.78 -15.75
CA TRP A 26 11.74 9.08 -15.15
C TRP A 26 10.27 9.08 -14.74
N PRO A 27 9.97 9.29 -13.46
CA PRO A 27 8.58 9.27 -13.01
C PRO A 27 7.78 10.38 -13.68
N ASP A 28 6.62 10.05 -14.20
CA ASP A 28 5.67 11.03 -14.68
C ASP A 28 4.91 11.70 -13.50
N ARG A 29 4.00 12.61 -13.81
CA ARG A 29 3.22 13.33 -12.80
C ARG A 29 1.91 12.62 -12.43
N SER A 30 1.57 11.53 -13.10
CA SER A 30 0.40 10.73 -12.74
C SER A 30 0.59 10.09 -11.37
N ILE A 31 -0.49 9.82 -10.68
CA ILE A 31 -0.41 9.04 -9.45
C ILE A 31 -0.55 7.58 -9.85
N LYS A 32 0.43 6.79 -9.43
CA LYS A 32 0.41 5.34 -9.58
C LYS A 32 0.10 4.68 -8.25
N ILE A 33 -0.78 3.71 -8.29
CA ILE A 33 -1.11 2.87 -7.15
C ILE A 33 -0.79 1.43 -7.55
N VAL A 34 0.15 0.82 -6.84
CA VAL A 34 0.69 -0.49 -7.16
C VAL A 34 0.38 -1.45 -6.01
N PHE A 35 -0.44 -2.44 -6.28
CA PHE A 35 -0.62 -3.58 -5.39
C PHE A 35 0.45 -4.61 -5.73
N CYS A 36 1.42 -4.76 -4.86
CA CYS A 36 2.53 -5.68 -5.05
C CYS A 36 2.11 -7.12 -4.76
N ASP A 37 2.45 -8.05 -5.64
CA ASP A 37 2.30 -9.48 -5.35
C ASP A 37 3.37 -9.92 -4.34
N VAL A 38 3.04 -9.85 -3.07
CA VAL A 38 3.88 -10.34 -1.96
C VAL A 38 3.46 -11.74 -1.49
N GLY A 39 2.63 -12.43 -2.28
CA GLY A 39 1.96 -13.66 -1.87
C GLY A 39 0.83 -13.36 -0.91
N GLN A 40 0.70 -14.14 0.17
CA GLN A 40 -0.26 -13.82 1.22
C GLN A 40 0.25 -12.60 1.98
N GLY A 41 -0.55 -11.52 2.00
CA GLY A 41 -0.20 -10.26 2.67
C GLY A 41 -0.41 -9.03 1.80
N ASP A 42 -0.13 -7.87 2.36
CA ASP A 42 -0.27 -6.58 1.70
C ASP A 42 1.08 -5.88 1.50
N SER A 43 1.22 -5.25 0.35
CA SER A 43 2.20 -4.20 0.10
C SER A 43 1.68 -3.32 -1.02
N ILE A 44 1.49 -2.03 -0.74
CA ILE A 44 0.92 -1.09 -1.68
C ILE A 44 1.84 0.12 -1.78
N LEU A 45 2.29 0.41 -3.00
CA LEU A 45 3.07 1.61 -3.28
C LEU A 45 2.19 2.65 -3.96
N ILE A 46 2.13 3.85 -3.39
CA ILE A 46 1.53 5.03 -4.02
C ILE A 46 2.68 5.94 -4.45
N GLN A 47 2.77 6.24 -5.73
CA GLN A 47 3.86 7.05 -6.29
C GLN A 47 3.31 8.23 -7.06
N GLN A 48 3.89 9.42 -6.80
CA GLN A 48 3.68 10.61 -7.61
C GLN A 48 5.03 11.30 -7.89
N GLY A 49 5.52 11.16 -9.10
CA GLY A 49 6.87 11.62 -9.40
C GLY A 49 7.90 10.93 -8.51
N PHE A 50 8.65 11.71 -7.74
CA PHE A 50 9.62 11.23 -6.74
C PHE A 50 9.06 11.23 -5.32
N PHE A 51 7.77 11.33 -5.13
CA PHE A 51 7.11 11.20 -3.84
C PHE A 51 6.50 9.82 -3.73
N GLN A 52 6.96 9.03 -2.78
CA GLN A 52 6.52 7.66 -2.55
C GLN A 52 5.89 7.48 -1.18
N VAL A 53 4.82 6.69 -1.15
CA VAL A 53 4.20 6.18 0.07
C VAL A 53 4.16 4.66 -0.02
N LEU A 54 4.75 3.98 0.93
CA LEU A 54 4.66 2.54 1.06
C LEU A 54 3.72 2.18 2.22
N LEU A 55 2.61 1.52 1.90
CA LEU A 55 1.68 0.95 2.86
C LEU A 55 1.93 -0.56 2.90
N ASP A 56 2.42 -1.04 4.02
CA ASP A 56 2.82 -2.42 4.28
C ASP A 56 3.93 -2.96 3.35
N SER A 57 4.44 -4.14 3.63
CA SER A 57 5.60 -4.71 2.93
C SER A 57 5.50 -6.20 2.65
N GLY A 58 4.41 -6.85 3.06
CA GLY A 58 4.36 -8.30 3.05
C GLY A 58 5.32 -8.91 4.06
N LYS A 59 5.49 -10.21 4.00
CA LYS A 59 6.28 -10.97 4.99
C LYS A 59 7.73 -11.25 4.58
N ASP A 60 8.06 -11.12 3.29
CA ASP A 60 9.35 -11.52 2.72
C ASP A 60 9.82 -10.56 1.61
N ASP A 61 10.93 -10.88 0.97
CA ASP A 61 11.63 -10.03 0.01
C ASP A 61 10.91 -9.78 -1.32
N ARG A 62 9.73 -10.35 -1.53
CA ARG A 62 8.94 -10.14 -2.75
C ARG A 62 8.61 -8.68 -3.00
N VAL A 63 8.43 -7.90 -1.93
CA VAL A 63 8.23 -6.45 -2.04
C VAL A 63 9.37 -5.77 -2.82
N LEU A 64 10.61 -6.23 -2.66
CA LEU A 64 11.76 -5.64 -3.34
C LEU A 64 11.68 -5.79 -4.86
N GLY A 65 11.12 -6.92 -5.34
CA GLY A 65 10.90 -7.14 -6.76
C GLY A 65 9.88 -6.16 -7.37
N CYS A 66 8.84 -5.80 -6.60
CA CYS A 66 7.87 -4.79 -6.96
C CYS A 66 8.48 -3.39 -6.96
N LEU A 67 9.11 -2.99 -5.83
CA LEU A 67 9.75 -1.68 -5.70
C LEU A 67 10.83 -1.46 -6.77
N GLY A 68 11.68 -2.47 -7.01
CA GLY A 68 12.75 -2.39 -8.03
C GLY A 68 12.22 -2.30 -9.47
N TYR A 69 10.99 -2.77 -9.73
CA TYR A 69 10.34 -2.59 -11.01
C TYR A 69 9.77 -1.19 -11.19
N VAL A 70 9.09 -0.67 -10.18
CA VAL A 70 8.37 0.60 -10.25
C VAL A 70 9.31 1.78 -10.05
N LEU A 71 10.13 1.73 -9.01
CA LEU A 71 10.99 2.85 -8.63
C LEU A 71 12.24 2.96 -9.53
N PRO A 72 12.70 4.18 -9.86
CA PRO A 72 14.00 4.37 -10.44
C PRO A 72 15.11 3.82 -9.53
N PHE A 73 16.11 3.13 -10.09
CA PHE A 73 17.18 2.51 -9.29
C PHE A 73 18.02 3.53 -8.49
N TRP A 74 18.01 4.80 -8.88
CA TRP A 74 18.70 5.89 -8.19
C TRP A 74 17.85 6.58 -7.13
N ASP A 75 16.53 6.33 -7.10
CA ASP A 75 15.67 6.86 -6.08
C ASP A 75 15.70 5.94 -4.83
N ARG A 76 16.22 6.49 -3.75
CA ARG A 76 16.43 5.78 -2.50
C ARG A 76 15.72 6.45 -1.34
N VAL A 77 14.68 7.23 -1.63
CA VAL A 77 13.87 7.90 -0.63
C VAL A 77 12.44 7.37 -0.71
N ILE A 78 11.85 7.03 0.40
CA ILE A 78 10.41 6.85 0.55
C ILE A 78 9.94 7.92 1.53
N GLU A 79 9.08 8.82 1.06
CA GLU A 79 8.64 9.96 1.87
C GLU A 79 7.81 9.50 3.05
N VAL A 80 6.93 8.54 2.85
CA VAL A 80 6.00 8.08 3.88
C VAL A 80 5.95 6.57 3.93
N GLY A 81 6.18 6.02 5.11
CA GLY A 81 5.89 4.63 5.44
C GLY A 81 4.63 4.53 6.28
N ILE A 82 3.78 3.57 5.97
CA ILE A 82 2.56 3.29 6.73
C ILE A 82 2.55 1.79 7.05
N VAL A 83 2.50 1.45 8.32
CA VAL A 83 2.26 0.10 8.78
C VAL A 83 0.81 0.02 9.26
N SER A 84 -0.01 -0.75 8.54
CA SER A 84 -1.43 -0.87 8.85
C SER A 84 -1.64 -1.55 10.21
N HIS A 85 -0.98 -2.66 10.43
CA HIS A 85 -0.95 -3.39 11.70
C HIS A 85 0.28 -4.30 11.78
N PHE A 86 0.46 -4.99 12.93
CA PHE A 86 1.70 -5.69 13.23
C PHE A 86 1.64 -7.20 12.96
N ASP A 87 0.94 -7.62 11.92
CA ASP A 87 0.99 -9.00 11.43
C ASP A 87 2.11 -9.20 10.41
N SER A 88 2.66 -10.41 10.41
CA SER A 88 3.87 -10.71 9.64
C SER A 88 3.70 -10.55 8.14
N ASP A 89 2.50 -10.77 7.63
CA ASP A 89 2.14 -10.63 6.22
C ASP A 89 1.87 -9.18 5.80
N HIS A 90 1.94 -8.23 6.73
CA HIS A 90 1.87 -6.79 6.48
C HIS A 90 3.20 -6.11 6.77
N MET A 91 3.77 -6.27 7.97
CA MET A 91 4.96 -5.56 8.38
C MET A 91 6.25 -6.39 8.29
N GLY A 92 6.15 -7.66 7.87
CA GLY A 92 7.22 -8.64 8.09
C GLY A 92 8.54 -8.32 7.44
N TYR A 93 8.54 -7.62 6.32
CA TYR A 93 9.76 -7.18 5.63
C TYR A 93 10.00 -5.66 5.68
N PHE A 94 9.17 -4.93 6.42
CA PHE A 94 9.23 -3.46 6.47
C PHE A 94 10.57 -2.97 7.04
N GLY A 95 11.10 -3.63 8.07
CA GLY A 95 12.37 -3.29 8.69
C GLY A 95 13.56 -3.43 7.74
N GLU A 96 13.56 -4.43 6.86
CA GLU A 96 14.57 -4.66 5.84
C GLU A 96 14.48 -3.59 4.72
N VAL A 97 13.26 -3.26 4.28
CA VAL A 97 13.03 -2.15 3.33
C VAL A 97 13.53 -0.84 3.93
N MET A 98 13.31 -0.63 5.24
CA MET A 98 13.82 0.55 5.93
C MET A 98 15.35 0.67 5.89
N GLY A 99 16.06 -0.45 5.87
CA GLY A 99 17.51 -0.47 5.72
C GLY A 99 18.01 -0.13 4.30
N MET A 100 17.13 -0.12 3.29
CA MET A 100 17.48 0.10 1.87
C MET A 100 17.11 1.49 1.36
N PHE A 101 16.19 2.17 2.03
CA PHE A 101 15.70 3.48 1.67
C PHE A 101 15.84 4.46 2.84
N SER A 102 15.95 5.75 2.52
CA SER A 102 15.80 6.82 3.51
C SER A 102 14.32 7.18 3.64
N TRP A 103 13.87 7.45 4.86
CA TRP A 103 12.48 7.72 5.17
C TRP A 103 12.32 9.12 5.77
N LYS A 104 11.25 9.84 5.42
CA LYS A 104 10.93 11.12 6.04
C LYS A 104 9.98 10.95 7.20
N GLU A 105 8.88 10.22 6.97
CA GLU A 105 7.86 9.99 7.98
C GLU A 105 7.42 8.52 7.99
N ILE A 106 7.09 8.01 9.17
CA ILE A 106 6.52 6.69 9.37
C ILE A 106 5.28 6.82 10.24
N TYR A 107 4.21 6.19 9.81
CA TYR A 107 2.94 6.13 10.52
C TYR A 107 2.60 4.69 10.89
N SER A 108 2.29 4.46 12.17
CA SER A 108 1.80 3.18 12.67
C SER A 108 1.01 3.38 13.95
N LEU A 109 0.13 2.45 14.26
CA LEU A 109 -0.45 2.35 15.60
C LEU A 109 0.59 1.78 16.57
N GLN A 110 0.22 1.68 17.85
CA GLN A 110 1.06 0.98 18.83
C GLN A 110 0.87 -0.52 18.73
N SER A 111 1.96 -1.26 18.67
CA SER A 111 1.88 -2.71 18.70
C SER A 111 1.56 -3.24 20.10
N THR A 112 0.65 -4.20 20.17
CA THR A 112 0.42 -5.02 21.37
C THR A 112 1.22 -6.31 21.36
N LYS A 113 1.78 -6.67 20.19
CA LYS A 113 2.54 -7.91 19.97
C LYS A 113 3.97 -7.80 20.48
N LYS A 114 4.47 -8.88 21.08
CA LYS A 114 5.85 -8.98 21.60
C LYS A 114 6.67 -10.02 20.83
N THR A 115 6.41 -10.19 19.55
CA THR A 115 7.17 -11.11 18.70
C THR A 115 8.54 -10.56 18.38
N LEU A 116 9.50 -11.44 18.08
CA LEU A 116 10.83 -11.02 17.64
C LEU A 116 10.78 -10.15 16.37
N GLN A 117 9.83 -10.42 15.48
CA GLN A 117 9.64 -9.66 14.25
C GLN A 117 9.22 -8.22 14.52
N VAL A 118 8.26 -8.02 15.45
CA VAL A 118 7.86 -6.69 15.92
C VAL A 118 9.03 -5.97 16.58
N GLN A 119 9.80 -6.65 17.44
CA GLN A 119 10.97 -6.04 18.07
C GLN A 119 11.99 -5.54 17.04
N ARG A 120 12.30 -6.35 16.02
CA ARG A 120 13.19 -5.95 14.92
C ARG A 120 12.69 -4.75 14.13
N LEU A 121 11.36 -4.69 13.88
CA LEU A 121 10.77 -3.54 13.23
C LEU A 121 10.88 -2.28 14.08
N LEU A 122 10.59 -2.37 15.39
CA LEU A 122 10.72 -1.23 16.30
C LEU A 122 12.19 -0.76 16.41
N GLU A 123 13.16 -1.67 16.45
CA GLU A 123 14.58 -1.32 16.36
C GLU A 123 14.93 -0.64 15.03
N ALA A 124 14.29 -1.04 13.92
CA ALA A 124 14.47 -0.36 12.63
C ALA A 124 13.86 1.06 12.66
N PHE A 125 12.71 1.25 13.32
CA PHE A 125 12.13 2.59 13.57
C PHE A 125 13.09 3.46 14.39
N GLU A 126 13.62 2.95 15.50
CA GLU A 126 14.58 3.69 16.34
C GLU A 126 15.82 4.11 15.55
N ARG A 127 16.37 3.21 14.73
CA ARG A 127 17.49 3.55 13.84
C ARG A 127 17.10 4.65 12.85
N ALA A 128 15.95 4.54 12.17
CA ALA A 128 15.50 5.55 11.22
C ALA A 128 15.30 6.93 11.90
N ILE A 129 14.70 6.93 13.10
CA ILE A 129 14.52 8.16 13.91
C ILE A 129 15.88 8.79 14.24
N SER A 130 16.90 7.99 14.54
CA SER A 130 18.24 8.50 14.80
C SER A 130 18.89 9.17 13.57
N TYR A 131 18.40 8.85 12.37
CA TYR A 131 18.80 9.49 11.11
C TYR A 131 17.85 10.60 10.64
N GLY A 132 16.88 11.00 11.47
CA GLY A 132 16.01 12.14 11.22
C GLY A 132 14.62 11.80 10.68
N THR A 133 14.26 10.51 10.59
CA THR A 133 12.88 10.08 10.28
C THR A 133 11.95 10.46 11.43
N VAL A 134 10.74 10.92 11.12
CA VAL A 134 9.71 11.25 12.12
C VAL A 134 8.71 10.11 12.18
N ALA A 135 8.64 9.41 13.32
CA ALA A 135 7.61 8.41 13.59
C ALA A 135 6.39 9.06 14.25
N LYS A 136 5.21 8.75 13.76
CA LYS A 136 3.93 9.33 14.20
C LYS A 136 2.88 8.26 14.40
N GLN A 137 2.05 8.46 15.41
CA GLN A 137 0.80 7.71 15.56
C GLN A 137 -0.32 8.55 14.93
N PRO A 138 -0.99 8.03 13.90
CA PRO A 138 -2.05 8.78 13.23
C PRO A 138 -3.33 8.81 14.08
N VAL A 139 -4.15 9.82 13.83
CA VAL A 139 -5.50 9.93 14.39
C VAL A 139 -6.52 9.94 13.26
N LEU A 140 -7.77 9.60 13.57
CA LEU A 140 -8.87 9.60 12.62
C LEU A 140 -8.99 10.95 11.88
N GLY A 141 -9.03 10.88 10.54
CA GLY A 141 -9.15 12.05 9.67
C GLY A 141 -7.86 12.84 9.46
N GLN A 142 -6.76 12.49 10.15
CA GLN A 142 -5.47 13.11 9.87
C GLN A 142 -5.09 12.88 8.40
N THR A 143 -4.56 13.92 7.76
CA THR A 143 -4.33 13.93 6.31
C THR A 143 -2.88 14.22 5.97
N ILE A 144 -2.34 13.47 5.00
CA ILE A 144 -1.09 13.79 4.29
C ILE A 144 -1.47 14.29 2.90
N VAL A 145 -0.91 15.41 2.49
CA VAL A 145 -1.14 16.00 1.16
C VAL A 145 0.06 15.72 0.27
N LEU A 146 -0.19 15.06 -0.86
CA LEU A 146 0.79 14.79 -1.90
C LEU A 146 1.08 16.05 -2.74
N PRO A 147 2.18 16.11 -3.50
CA PRO A 147 2.54 17.28 -4.30
C PRO A 147 1.48 17.76 -5.30
N SER A 148 0.58 16.88 -5.77
CA SER A 148 -0.56 17.25 -6.64
C SER A 148 -1.76 17.85 -5.91
N GLY A 149 -1.78 17.79 -4.58
CA GLY A 149 -2.95 18.06 -3.78
C GLY A 149 -3.80 16.82 -3.48
N ALA A 150 -3.43 15.64 -3.97
CA ALA A 150 -4.05 14.38 -3.57
C ALA A 150 -3.87 14.15 -2.06
N LYS A 151 -4.80 13.46 -1.44
CA LYS A 151 -4.86 13.32 0.02
C LYS A 151 -4.85 11.86 0.43
N ILE A 152 -4.02 11.53 1.40
CA ILE A 152 -4.06 10.30 2.17
C ILE A 152 -4.70 10.63 3.51
N ILE A 153 -5.82 10.01 3.83
CA ILE A 153 -6.61 10.26 5.04
C ILE A 153 -6.57 8.99 5.88
N PHE A 154 -6.16 9.10 7.13
CA PHE A 154 -6.09 7.96 8.04
C PHE A 154 -7.45 7.64 8.67
N LEU A 155 -7.80 6.37 8.67
CA LEU A 155 -9.03 5.81 9.24
C LEU A 155 -8.64 4.98 10.48
N GLU A 156 -8.33 5.67 11.56
CA GLU A 156 -7.99 5.09 12.86
C GLU A 156 -9.29 5.00 13.70
N VAL A 157 -9.65 3.80 14.13
CA VAL A 157 -10.88 3.55 14.92
C VAL A 157 -10.61 3.05 16.33
N GLU A 158 -9.34 2.73 16.66
CA GLU A 158 -9.00 2.17 17.97
C GLU A 158 -9.36 3.13 19.10
N SER A 159 -9.13 4.43 18.90
CA SER A 159 -9.49 5.47 19.88
C SER A 159 -11.01 5.52 20.14
N PHE A 160 -11.81 5.48 19.09
CA PHE A 160 -13.29 5.45 19.18
C PHE A 160 -13.80 4.18 19.89
N LEU A 161 -13.22 3.02 19.58
CA LEU A 161 -13.64 1.76 20.17
C LEU A 161 -13.19 1.63 21.64
N LYS A 162 -12.05 2.20 22.00
CA LYS A 162 -11.60 2.29 23.40
C LYS A 162 -12.56 3.14 24.25
N GLU A 163 -13.06 4.25 23.74
CA GLU A 163 -14.05 5.08 24.43
C GLU A 163 -15.38 4.31 24.70
N LYS A 164 -15.72 3.38 23.79
CA LYS A 164 -16.89 2.49 23.94
C LYS A 164 -16.63 1.24 24.78
N ASN A 165 -15.42 1.03 25.28
CA ASN A 165 -15.01 -0.19 25.97
C ASN A 165 -15.18 -1.46 25.11
N ILE A 166 -15.03 -1.37 23.79
CA ILE A 166 -15.07 -2.51 22.88
C ILE A 166 -13.68 -3.15 22.80
N ILE A 167 -13.62 -4.46 23.00
CA ILE A 167 -12.38 -5.23 22.87
C ILE A 167 -12.15 -5.48 21.39
N LEU A 168 -11.00 -5.05 20.91
CA LEU A 168 -10.57 -5.22 19.52
C LEU A 168 -9.89 -6.58 19.32
N SER A 169 -10.17 -7.22 18.19
CA SER A 169 -9.31 -8.25 17.63
C SER A 169 -7.97 -7.62 17.18
N GLU A 170 -6.96 -8.44 16.93
CA GLU A 170 -5.70 -7.90 16.39
C GLU A 170 -5.89 -7.31 14.98
N ASN A 171 -6.78 -7.89 14.17
CA ASN A 171 -7.09 -7.41 12.83
C ASN A 171 -7.86 -6.08 12.85
N ASP A 172 -8.76 -5.90 13.82
CA ASP A 172 -9.47 -4.63 14.00
C ASP A 172 -8.59 -3.48 14.51
N ARG A 173 -7.35 -3.81 14.95
CA ARG A 173 -6.29 -2.81 15.24
C ARG A 173 -5.58 -2.36 13.98
N THR A 174 -6.23 -2.40 12.86
CA THR A 174 -5.67 -1.96 11.59
C THR A 174 -5.87 -0.46 11.37
N LEU A 175 -4.88 0.15 10.75
CA LEU A 175 -4.94 1.52 10.27
C LEU A 175 -5.41 1.50 8.82
N GLY A 176 -6.66 1.84 8.58
CA GLY A 176 -7.15 2.02 7.22
C GLY A 176 -6.68 3.34 6.61
N VAL A 177 -6.69 3.39 5.29
CA VAL A 177 -6.25 4.56 4.51
C VAL A 177 -7.24 4.83 3.40
N LEU A 178 -7.72 6.07 3.31
CA LEU A 178 -8.47 6.59 2.18
C LEU A 178 -7.54 7.50 1.36
N LEU A 179 -7.35 7.16 0.08
CA LEU A 179 -6.64 8.01 -0.87
C LEU A 179 -7.65 8.73 -1.76
N GLU A 180 -7.59 10.04 -1.79
CA GLU A 180 -8.38 10.91 -2.67
C GLU A 180 -7.48 11.58 -3.70
N VAL A 181 -7.80 11.40 -4.99
CA VAL A 181 -7.10 12.01 -6.12
C VAL A 181 -8.14 12.65 -7.03
N GLY A 182 -8.30 13.96 -6.96
CA GLY A 182 -9.41 14.63 -7.65
C GLY A 182 -10.75 14.02 -7.22
N ASP A 183 -11.52 13.51 -8.21
CA ASP A 183 -12.80 12.86 -7.96
C ASP A 183 -12.68 11.36 -7.66
N LYS A 184 -11.48 10.79 -7.78
CA LYS A 184 -11.22 9.35 -7.62
C LYS A 184 -10.77 8.98 -6.21
N LYS A 185 -11.27 7.84 -5.72
CA LYS A 185 -11.04 7.38 -4.34
C LYS A 185 -10.66 5.92 -4.28
N TRP A 186 -9.66 5.63 -3.45
CA TRP A 186 -9.23 4.27 -3.09
C TRP A 186 -9.35 4.09 -1.60
N LEU A 187 -9.89 2.97 -1.17
CA LEU A 187 -9.95 2.59 0.24
C LEU A 187 -9.08 1.35 0.47
N PHE A 188 -8.12 1.49 1.37
CA PHE A 188 -7.25 0.42 1.83
C PHE A 188 -7.63 0.08 3.27
N THR A 189 -8.13 -1.12 3.49
CA THR A 189 -8.75 -1.53 4.76
C THR A 189 -7.78 -2.27 5.67
N GLY A 190 -6.55 -2.60 5.18
CA GLY A 190 -5.70 -3.57 5.87
C GLY A 190 -6.46 -4.87 6.10
N ASP A 191 -6.42 -5.37 7.33
CA ASP A 191 -7.15 -6.57 7.73
C ASP A 191 -8.37 -6.29 8.61
N GLY A 192 -8.90 -5.05 8.55
CA GLY A 192 -10.10 -4.66 9.26
C GLY A 192 -11.27 -5.61 9.02
N GLU A 193 -11.86 -6.05 10.12
CA GLU A 193 -12.98 -6.98 10.16
C GLU A 193 -14.30 -6.24 10.47
N ASP A 194 -15.35 -6.98 10.74
CA ASP A 194 -16.72 -6.44 10.97
C ASP A 194 -16.76 -5.34 12.02
N THR A 195 -15.96 -5.43 13.08
CA THR A 195 -15.94 -4.41 14.15
C THR A 195 -15.33 -3.11 13.64
N TRP A 196 -14.25 -3.18 12.89
CA TRP A 196 -13.61 -2.04 12.26
C TRP A 196 -14.53 -1.36 11.23
N GLU A 197 -15.15 -2.16 10.36
CA GLU A 197 -16.11 -1.69 9.35
C GLU A 197 -17.33 -1.01 9.98
N SER A 198 -17.95 -1.67 10.98
CA SER A 198 -19.10 -1.14 11.70
C SER A 198 -18.79 0.16 12.41
N SER A 199 -17.58 0.31 12.94
CA SER A 199 -17.13 1.54 13.58
C SER A 199 -17.07 2.70 12.58
N LEU A 200 -16.49 2.50 11.41
CA LEU A 200 -16.44 3.53 10.38
C LEU A 200 -17.81 3.89 9.83
N LEU A 201 -18.72 2.91 9.73
CA LEU A 201 -20.12 3.14 9.37
C LEU A 201 -20.84 3.99 10.42
N GLU A 202 -20.64 3.70 11.71
CA GLU A 202 -21.23 4.44 12.81
C GLU A 202 -20.68 5.86 12.89
N ILE A 203 -19.38 6.05 12.73
CA ILE A 203 -18.74 7.37 12.71
C ILE A 203 -19.22 8.17 11.48
N GLY A 204 -19.58 7.51 10.39
CA GLY A 204 -20.12 8.14 9.19
C GLY A 204 -19.06 8.79 8.27
N VAL A 205 -17.81 8.37 8.37
CA VAL A 205 -16.68 8.96 7.61
C VAL A 205 -16.41 8.30 6.24
N LEU A 206 -17.07 7.19 5.94
CA LEU A 206 -16.83 6.47 4.68
C LEU A 206 -17.54 7.14 3.50
N PRO A 207 -16.83 7.53 2.43
CA PRO A 207 -17.42 7.90 1.16
C PRO A 207 -17.73 6.66 0.31
N GLN A 208 -18.38 6.85 -0.84
CA GLN A 208 -18.27 5.92 -1.94
C GLN A 208 -16.85 5.97 -2.53
N VAL A 209 -16.35 4.84 -3.01
CA VAL A 209 -14.98 4.73 -3.54
C VAL A 209 -14.99 4.05 -4.90
N ASP A 210 -14.01 4.37 -5.74
CA ASP A 210 -13.87 3.73 -7.05
C ASP A 210 -13.18 2.36 -6.92
N VAL A 211 -12.18 2.28 -6.03
CA VAL A 211 -11.38 1.06 -5.83
C VAL A 211 -11.32 0.73 -4.33
N LEU A 212 -11.64 -0.51 -4.00
CA LEU A 212 -11.54 -1.07 -2.65
C LEU A 212 -10.47 -2.17 -2.59
N LYS A 213 -9.49 -2.04 -1.70
CA LYS A 213 -8.71 -3.20 -1.26
C LYS A 213 -9.57 -3.98 -0.27
N ILE A 214 -9.86 -5.22 -0.60
CA ILE A 214 -10.70 -6.10 0.23
C ILE A 214 -10.00 -6.43 1.55
N GLY A 215 -10.75 -6.29 2.64
CA GLY A 215 -10.25 -6.56 4.00
C GLY A 215 -9.79 -8.00 4.17
N HIS A 216 -8.76 -8.19 4.97
CA HIS A 216 -8.25 -9.47 5.43
C HIS A 216 -8.18 -10.54 4.31
N HIS A 217 -7.62 -10.12 3.16
CA HIS A 217 -7.39 -10.96 1.97
C HIS A 217 -8.63 -11.70 1.44
N GLY A 218 -9.83 -11.20 1.74
CA GLY A 218 -11.11 -11.83 1.39
C GLY A 218 -11.59 -12.86 2.41
N SER A 219 -11.28 -12.66 3.69
CA SER A 219 -11.87 -13.41 4.81
C SER A 219 -13.39 -13.27 4.86
N LEU A 220 -14.06 -14.21 5.52
CA LEU A 220 -15.49 -14.12 5.84
C LEU A 220 -15.81 -13.06 6.91
N THR A 221 -14.82 -12.68 7.70
CA THR A 221 -14.97 -11.72 8.80
C THR A 221 -14.85 -10.27 8.36
N SER A 222 -14.65 -10.02 7.06
CA SER A 222 -14.48 -8.69 6.47
C SER A 222 -15.35 -8.50 5.23
N SER A 223 -15.45 -7.26 4.76
CA SER A 223 -16.24 -6.89 3.57
C SER A 223 -17.71 -7.22 3.72
N SER A 224 -18.27 -6.82 4.88
CA SER A 224 -19.67 -7.02 5.23
C SER A 224 -20.60 -6.37 4.20
N VAL A 225 -21.83 -6.89 4.10
CA VAL A 225 -22.85 -6.39 3.17
C VAL A 225 -23.07 -4.88 3.36
N ASN A 226 -23.26 -4.43 4.59
CA ASN A 226 -23.50 -3.01 4.90
C ASN A 226 -22.33 -2.13 4.54
N PHE A 227 -21.11 -2.62 4.76
CA PHE A 227 -19.89 -1.91 4.38
C PHE A 227 -19.78 -1.79 2.86
N LEU A 228 -19.95 -2.89 2.11
CA LEU A 228 -19.91 -2.88 0.65
C LEU A 228 -20.99 -2.00 0.03
N GLU A 229 -22.20 -1.98 0.60
CA GLU A 229 -23.29 -1.08 0.18
C GLU A 229 -22.93 0.40 0.40
N ARG A 230 -22.26 0.70 1.50
CA ARG A 230 -21.86 2.08 1.83
C ARG A 230 -20.75 2.59 0.93
N VAL A 231 -19.71 1.79 0.73
CA VAL A 231 -18.53 2.21 -0.07
C VAL A 231 -18.73 2.00 -1.57
N ALA A 232 -19.65 1.11 -1.98
CA ALA A 232 -20.11 0.84 -3.33
C ALA A 232 -18.99 0.87 -4.41
N PRO A 233 -17.93 0.05 -4.30
CA PRO A 233 -16.79 0.13 -5.19
C PRO A 233 -17.13 -0.39 -6.60
N GLU A 234 -16.55 0.23 -7.63
CA GLU A 234 -16.61 -0.32 -8.99
C GLU A 234 -15.59 -1.46 -9.19
N LEU A 235 -14.47 -1.39 -8.45
CA LEU A 235 -13.39 -2.35 -8.55
C LEU A 235 -12.88 -2.76 -7.16
N ALA A 236 -12.66 -4.06 -6.98
CA ALA A 236 -12.07 -4.63 -5.78
C ALA A 236 -10.71 -5.26 -6.10
N VAL A 237 -9.71 -4.99 -5.26
CA VAL A 237 -8.41 -5.66 -5.31
C VAL A 237 -8.27 -6.56 -4.09
N ILE A 238 -7.93 -7.82 -4.32
CA ILE A 238 -7.64 -8.79 -3.27
C ILE A 238 -6.15 -9.11 -3.34
N SER A 239 -5.38 -8.61 -2.36
CA SER A 239 -4.01 -9.02 -2.16
C SER A 239 -4.02 -10.38 -1.46
N VAL A 240 -3.63 -11.41 -2.16
CA VAL A 240 -3.71 -12.79 -1.67
C VAL A 240 -2.69 -13.66 -2.38
N GLY A 241 -2.20 -14.67 -1.70
CA GLY A 241 -1.32 -15.70 -2.26
C GLY A 241 -1.74 -17.09 -1.82
N SER A 242 -0.85 -18.06 -2.03
CA SER A 242 -1.07 -19.43 -1.52
C SER A 242 -1.19 -19.38 0.00
N ASN A 243 -2.31 -19.84 0.53
CA ASN A 243 -2.63 -19.81 1.94
C ASN A 243 -3.41 -21.06 2.37
N SER A 244 -3.43 -21.32 3.68
CA SER A 244 -4.18 -22.43 4.30
C SER A 244 -5.52 -21.98 4.90
N PHE A 245 -5.83 -20.69 4.82
CA PHE A 245 -7.04 -20.09 5.42
C PHE A 245 -8.27 -20.24 4.50
N GLY A 246 -8.05 -20.55 3.22
CA GLY A 246 -9.11 -20.60 2.21
C GLY A 246 -9.46 -19.24 1.62
N HIS A 247 -8.59 -18.23 1.81
CA HIS A 247 -8.79 -16.89 1.27
C HIS A 247 -8.47 -16.83 -0.24
N PRO A 248 -9.20 -16.01 -1.03
CA PRO A 248 -10.47 -15.38 -0.63
C PRO A 248 -11.60 -16.42 -0.56
N HIS A 249 -12.45 -16.29 0.42
CA HIS A 249 -13.61 -17.14 0.57
C HIS A 249 -14.61 -16.94 -0.58
N LYS A 250 -15.31 -18.06 -0.92
CA LYS A 250 -16.29 -18.02 -2.02
C LYS A 250 -17.41 -17.01 -1.74
N GLU A 251 -17.88 -16.94 -0.51
CA GLU A 251 -18.93 -16.02 -0.11
C GLU A 251 -18.54 -14.54 -0.31
N THR A 252 -17.32 -14.17 0.03
CA THR A 252 -16.79 -12.82 -0.23
C THR A 252 -16.76 -12.53 -1.74
N LEU A 253 -16.35 -13.50 -2.55
CA LEU A 253 -16.35 -13.34 -4.01
C LEU A 253 -17.76 -13.23 -4.58
N ASP A 254 -18.70 -14.06 -4.11
CA ASP A 254 -20.11 -14.03 -4.53
C ASP A 254 -20.75 -12.67 -4.16
N ASN A 255 -20.54 -12.18 -2.95
CA ASN A 255 -21.03 -10.88 -2.49
C ASN A 255 -20.57 -9.71 -3.36
N LEU A 256 -19.31 -9.75 -3.83
CA LEU A 256 -18.77 -8.74 -4.75
C LEU A 256 -19.37 -8.88 -6.15
N GLN A 257 -19.49 -10.10 -6.66
CA GLN A 257 -20.03 -10.38 -8.00
C GLN A 257 -21.52 -10.02 -8.10
N GLU A 258 -22.32 -10.31 -7.08
CA GLU A 258 -23.74 -9.94 -7.02
C GLU A 258 -23.96 -8.41 -7.09
N ARG A 259 -22.97 -7.64 -6.65
CA ARG A 259 -22.96 -6.16 -6.73
C ARG A 259 -22.34 -5.62 -8.02
N GLY A 260 -21.94 -6.52 -8.93
CA GLY A 260 -21.30 -6.13 -10.21
C GLY A 260 -19.89 -5.59 -10.06
N VAL A 261 -19.24 -5.80 -8.90
CA VAL A 261 -17.88 -5.30 -8.64
C VAL A 261 -16.86 -6.10 -9.46
N LYS A 262 -16.00 -5.42 -10.20
CA LYS A 262 -14.90 -6.06 -10.91
C LYS A 262 -13.80 -6.47 -9.93
N ILE A 263 -13.39 -7.73 -9.96
CA ILE A 263 -12.41 -8.28 -9.00
C ILE A 263 -11.06 -8.50 -9.68
N LEU A 264 -10.01 -7.96 -9.10
CA LEU A 264 -8.61 -8.28 -9.42
C LEU A 264 -7.96 -8.96 -8.20
N ARG A 265 -7.05 -9.92 -8.47
CA ARG A 265 -6.37 -10.69 -7.42
C ARG A 265 -4.90 -10.80 -7.73
N THR A 266 -4.04 -10.57 -6.73
CA THR A 266 -2.59 -10.64 -6.92
C THR A 266 -2.10 -12.05 -7.23
N ASP A 267 -2.69 -13.11 -6.66
CA ASP A 267 -2.33 -14.51 -6.96
C ASP A 267 -2.61 -14.93 -8.41
N LYS A 268 -3.50 -14.23 -9.09
CA LYS A 268 -3.84 -14.50 -10.50
C LYS A 268 -3.14 -13.54 -11.45
N SER A 269 -2.97 -12.32 -11.01
CA SER A 269 -2.53 -11.20 -11.83
C SER A 269 -1.04 -10.88 -11.64
N GLY A 270 -0.46 -11.19 -10.49
CA GLY A 270 0.83 -10.65 -10.08
C GLY A 270 0.69 -9.22 -9.57
N ASP A 271 1.70 -8.39 -9.78
CA ASP A 271 1.61 -6.96 -9.44
C ASP A 271 0.51 -6.28 -10.27
N ILE A 272 -0.34 -5.48 -9.64
CA ILE A 272 -1.44 -4.74 -10.29
C ILE A 272 -1.14 -3.25 -10.20
N ILE A 273 -0.94 -2.61 -11.34
CA ILE A 273 -0.54 -1.22 -11.44
C ILE A 273 -1.68 -0.39 -12.01
N PHE A 274 -2.13 0.56 -11.22
CA PHE A 274 -3.08 1.59 -11.63
C PHE A 274 -2.37 2.92 -11.82
N SER A 275 -2.90 3.73 -12.73
CA SER A 275 -2.63 5.17 -12.78
C SER A 275 -3.93 5.96 -12.76
N THR A 276 -3.82 7.21 -12.32
CA THR A 276 -4.94 8.15 -12.33
C THR A 276 -4.45 9.58 -12.52
N ASN A 277 -5.30 10.36 -13.20
CA ASN A 277 -5.17 11.82 -13.28
C ASN A 277 -6.16 12.54 -12.35
N GLY A 278 -6.94 11.79 -11.56
CA GLY A 278 -7.98 12.33 -10.70
C GLY A 278 -9.38 12.36 -11.31
N GLU A 279 -9.51 12.16 -12.62
CA GLU A 279 -10.80 12.08 -13.32
C GLU A 279 -11.08 10.66 -13.81
N GLN A 280 -10.03 9.95 -14.19
CA GLN A 280 -10.09 8.57 -14.71
C GLN A 280 -9.07 7.68 -14.02
N ILE A 281 -9.38 6.38 -14.02
CA ILE A 281 -8.50 5.32 -13.51
C ILE A 281 -8.17 4.39 -14.68
N TRP A 282 -6.89 4.09 -14.86
CA TRP A 282 -6.41 3.10 -15.81
C TRP A 282 -5.74 1.95 -15.07
N ILE A 283 -5.89 0.74 -15.59
CA ILE A 283 -5.08 -0.41 -15.22
C ILE A 283 -3.95 -0.45 -16.23
N ASP A 284 -2.77 0.03 -15.84
CA ASP A 284 -1.63 0.16 -16.75
C ASP A 284 -1.02 -1.20 -17.07
N GLU A 285 -0.87 -2.03 -16.06
CA GLU A 285 -0.17 -3.30 -16.18
C GLU A 285 -0.65 -4.30 -15.12
N VAL A 286 -0.64 -5.56 -15.52
CA VAL A 286 -0.85 -6.73 -14.66
C VAL A 286 0.35 -7.63 -14.88
N ARG A 287 1.25 -7.71 -13.89
CA ARG A 287 2.57 -8.30 -14.07
C ARG A 287 2.78 -9.53 -13.21
N LYS A 288 2.78 -10.71 -13.83
CA LYS A 288 3.28 -11.92 -13.17
C LYS A 288 4.80 -11.86 -13.12
N ARG A 289 5.35 -12.11 -11.94
CA ARG A 289 6.79 -12.32 -11.79
C ARG A 289 7.12 -13.79 -12.11
N PRO A 290 8.28 -14.05 -12.73
CA PRO A 290 8.73 -15.41 -13.01
C PRO A 290 8.96 -16.23 -11.74
#